data_1dd3fd173dd3dd56a41ed405f5f855b8
#
_entry.id   1dd3fd173dd3dd56a41ed405f5f855b8
#
_cell.length_a   1.000
_cell.length_b   1.000
_cell.length_c   1.000
_cell.angle_alpha   90.00
_cell.angle_beta   90.00
_cell.angle_gamma   90.00
#
_symmetry.space_group_name_H-M   'P 1'
#
loop_
_entity.id
_entity.type
_entity.pdbx_description
1 polymer ?
#
loop_
_entity_poly.entity_id
_entity_poly.type
_entity_poly.pdbx_seq_one_letter_code
_entity_poly.pdbx_strand_id
1 'polypeptide(L)'
;MKQVLLLAVCAGFLSPGTAHAMANPASVFCGTMNGQTVVAKLPEGGEIGLCYLPGKKIVEEWTLFRMLDGRKPTPDNNPFR
;
A
#
# COMPACT_ATOMS: atom_id res chain seq x y z
N MET A 1 -36.52 28.08 6.01
CA MET A 1 -36.11 27.72 5.97
C MET A 1 -35.40 27.19 5.66
N LYS A 2 -35.46 27.15 5.49
CA LYS A 2 -34.79 26.64 5.25
C LYS A 2 -33.91 26.11 5.02
N GLN A 3 -33.70 26.09 5.01
CA GLN A 3 -32.84 25.63 4.91
C GLN A 3 -32.16 24.90 4.76
N VAL A 4 -32.30 24.96 4.69
CA VAL A 4 -31.60 24.29 4.67
C VAL A 4 -30.96 23.66 4.36
N LEU A 5 -31.02 23.68 4.18
CA LEU A 5 -30.34 23.10 3.97
C LEU A 5 -29.54 22.63 3.70
N LEU A 6 -29.53 22.82 3.59
CA LEU A 6 -28.69 22.46 3.44
C LEU A 6 -27.97 21.76 3.43
N LEU A 7 -28.14 21.73 3.49
CA LEU A 7 -27.41 21.08 3.59
C LEU A 7 -26.85 20.37 3.27
N ALA A 8 -27.03 20.34 3.01
CA ALA A 8 -26.50 19.77 2.70
C ALA A 8 -25.78 19.36 2.40
N VAL A 9 -25.74 19.49 2.16
CA VAL A 9 -24.89 19.23 1.91
C VAL A 9 -24.13 18.65 2.06
N CYS A 10 -24.07 18.76 2.25
CA CYS A 10 -23.22 18.34 2.45
C CYS A 10 -22.75 17.51 2.40
N ALA A 11 -22.95 17.39 2.22
CA ALA A 11 -22.54 16.69 2.26
C ALA A 11 -21.82 16.04 1.84
N GLY A 12 -21.75 16.12 1.55
CA GLY A 12 -21.09 15.66 1.12
C GLY A 12 -20.18 15.32 1.16
N PHE A 13 -19.98 15.57 1.08
CA PHE A 13 -19.00 15.37 1.25
C PHE A 13 -18.45 14.56 1.48
N LEU A 14 -18.65 14.71 1.79
CA LEU A 14 -18.19 13.92 2.12
C LEU A 14 -17.54 12.97 1.65
N SER A 15 -17.67 12.78 1.19
CA SER A 15 -17.04 11.78 0.54
C SER A 15 -15.62 11.93 0.35
N PRO A 16 -15.11 12.69 0.94
CA PRO A 16 -13.70 12.90 0.92
C PRO A 16 -12.89 11.67 1.12
N GLY A 17 -13.41 10.70 1.77
CA GLY A 17 -12.65 9.49 2.00
C GLY A 17 -12.17 8.82 0.75
N THR A 18 -12.74 9.15 -0.38
CA THR A 18 -12.33 8.50 -1.61
C THR A 18 -11.02 9.01 -2.15
N ALA A 19 -10.54 10.12 -1.65
CA ALA A 19 -9.35 10.72 -2.22
C ALA A 19 -8.13 9.84 -2.10
N HIS A 20 -8.12 8.91 -1.15
CA HIS A 20 -6.97 8.04 -0.97
C HIS A 20 -7.16 6.67 -1.57
N ALA A 21 -8.04 6.59 -2.53
CA ALA A 21 -8.32 5.28 -3.12
C ALA A 21 -7.17 4.74 -3.94
N MET A 22 -6.21 5.56 -4.34
CA MET A 22 -5.11 5.06 -5.12
C MET A 22 -4.19 4.24 -4.25
N ALA A 23 -4.14 2.96 -4.52
CA ALA A 23 -3.27 2.08 -3.77
C ALA A 23 -1.85 2.19 -4.29
N ASN A 24 -0.89 2.06 -3.42
CA ASN A 24 0.51 1.99 -3.78
C ASN A 24 0.77 0.63 -4.43
N PRO A 25 1.18 0.58 -5.71
CA PRO A 25 1.36 -0.70 -6.40
C PRO A 25 2.37 -1.61 -5.71
N ALA A 26 3.40 -1.06 -5.10
CA ALA A 26 4.38 -1.87 -4.42
C ALA A 26 3.80 -2.51 -3.16
N SER A 27 2.95 -1.78 -2.44
CA SER A 27 2.29 -2.34 -1.27
C SER A 27 1.31 -3.43 -1.66
N VAL A 28 0.57 -3.21 -2.74
CA VAL A 28 -0.35 -4.22 -3.25
C VAL A 28 0.43 -5.47 -3.64
N PHE A 29 1.55 -5.29 -4.33
CA PHE A 29 2.37 -6.42 -4.75
C PHE A 29 2.94 -7.17 -3.56
N CYS A 30 3.32 -6.46 -2.49
CA CYS A 30 3.75 -7.12 -1.27
C CYS A 30 2.70 -8.10 -0.77
N GLY A 31 1.43 -7.66 -0.77
CA GLY A 31 0.33 -8.54 -0.39
C GLY A 31 0.17 -9.72 -1.33
N THR A 32 0.37 -9.49 -2.63
CA THR A 32 0.30 -10.56 -3.63
C THR A 32 1.35 -11.63 -3.35
N MET A 33 2.49 -11.22 -2.81
CA MET A 33 3.57 -12.14 -2.43
C MET A 33 3.35 -12.74 -1.04
N ASN A 34 2.17 -12.61 -0.48
CA ASN A 34 1.82 -13.09 0.85
C ASN A 34 2.58 -12.35 1.94
N GLY A 35 2.98 -11.13 1.66
CA GLY A 35 3.69 -10.30 2.61
C GLY A 35 2.80 -9.28 3.28
N GLN A 36 3.36 -8.57 4.21
CA GLN A 36 2.69 -7.50 4.91
C GLN A 36 3.56 -6.26 4.86
N THR A 37 2.98 -5.13 4.47
CA THR A 37 3.72 -3.88 4.42
C THR A 37 3.79 -3.26 5.80
N VAL A 38 4.98 -2.86 6.19
CA VAL A 38 5.23 -2.15 7.42
C VAL A 38 5.99 -0.88 7.07
N VAL A 39 5.52 0.26 7.58
CA VAL A 39 6.20 1.52 7.33
C VAL A 39 7.26 1.74 8.39
N ALA A 40 8.48 2.00 7.95
CA ALA A 40 9.60 2.27 8.85
C ALA A 40 10.01 3.73 8.72
N LYS A 41 10.34 4.34 9.83
CA LYS A 41 10.80 5.72 9.86
C LYS A 41 12.31 5.76 9.80
N LEU A 42 12.81 6.69 8.99
CA LEU A 42 14.24 6.88 8.84
C LEU A 42 14.73 7.96 9.81
N PRO A 43 16.01 7.93 10.20
CA PRO A 43 16.54 8.92 11.14
C PRO A 43 16.36 10.36 10.68
N GLU A 44 16.41 10.60 9.37
CA GLU A 44 16.27 11.95 8.82
C GLU A 44 14.81 12.39 8.71
N GLY A 45 13.85 11.56 9.12
CA GLY A 45 12.45 11.92 9.09
C GLY A 45 11.66 11.35 7.94
N GLY A 46 12.31 10.69 6.99
CA GLY A 46 11.60 10.05 5.90
C GLY A 46 10.98 8.73 6.33
N GLU A 47 10.23 8.12 5.41
CA GLU A 47 9.59 6.83 5.65
C GLU A 47 9.82 5.92 4.46
N ILE A 48 9.96 4.62 4.73
CA ILE A 48 10.01 3.62 3.68
C ILE A 48 9.03 2.50 4.01
N GLY A 49 8.52 1.86 2.97
CA GLY A 49 7.68 0.70 3.14
C GLY A 49 8.52 -0.57 3.04
N LEU A 50 8.35 -1.44 4.00
CA LEU A 50 9.04 -2.73 4.02
C LEU A 50 8.01 -3.83 3.81
N CYS A 51 8.37 -4.82 3.02
CA CYS A 51 7.53 -5.99 2.83
C CYS A 51 8.07 -7.11 3.68
N TYR A 52 7.26 -7.54 4.64
CA TYR A 52 7.59 -8.68 5.49
C TYR A 52 7.02 -9.92 4.83
N LEU A 53 7.89 -10.69 4.21
CA LEU A 53 7.52 -11.90 3.50
C LEU A 53 7.52 -13.10 4.44
N PRO A 54 6.83 -14.19 4.05
CA PRO A 54 6.89 -15.42 4.83
C PRO A 54 8.34 -15.89 5.01
N GLY A 55 8.61 -16.53 6.11
CA GLY A 55 9.96 -17.02 6.38
C GLY A 55 10.86 -15.96 6.97
N LYS A 56 10.27 -14.88 7.50
CA LYS A 56 11.02 -13.81 8.15
C LYS A 56 11.96 -13.08 7.20
N LYS A 57 11.57 -12.97 5.95
CA LYS A 57 12.34 -12.23 4.96
C LYS A 57 11.75 -10.84 4.84
N ILE A 58 12.59 -9.83 4.84
CA ILE A 58 12.17 -8.44 4.79
C ILE A 58 12.87 -7.77 3.61
N VAL A 59 12.09 -7.11 2.78
CA VAL A 59 12.64 -6.40 1.63
C VAL A 59 11.86 -5.12 1.45
N GLU A 60 12.53 -4.05 1.01
CA GLU A 60 11.86 -2.79 0.73
C GLU A 60 10.91 -2.99 -0.44
N GLU A 61 9.69 -2.47 -0.31
CA GLU A 61 8.60 -2.88 -1.19
C GLU A 61 8.79 -2.48 -2.65
N TRP A 62 9.37 -1.33 -2.93
CA TRP A 62 9.62 -0.95 -4.32
C TRP A 62 10.76 -1.76 -4.92
N THR A 63 11.74 -2.14 -4.10
CA THR A 63 12.79 -3.03 -4.54
C THR A 63 12.22 -4.37 -4.93
N LEU A 64 11.33 -4.91 -4.09
CA LEU A 64 10.65 -6.15 -4.39
C LEU A 64 9.86 -6.05 -5.69
N PHE A 65 9.12 -4.96 -5.85
CA PHE A 65 8.31 -4.74 -7.03
C PHE A 65 9.18 -4.74 -8.29
N ARG A 66 10.31 -4.02 -8.25
CA ARG A 66 11.18 -3.92 -9.41
C ARG A 66 11.91 -5.22 -9.71
N MET A 67 12.32 -5.95 -8.67
CA MET A 67 13.02 -7.23 -8.87
C MET A 67 12.17 -8.23 -9.62
N LEU A 68 10.87 -8.23 -9.37
CA LEU A 68 9.96 -9.19 -9.95
C LEU A 68 9.07 -8.59 -11.02
N ASP A 69 9.33 -7.34 -11.38
CA ASP A 69 8.61 -6.65 -12.44
C ASP A 69 7.11 -6.64 -12.17
N GLY A 70 6.72 -6.56 -10.90
CA GLY A 70 5.33 -6.54 -10.49
C GLY A 70 4.59 -7.82 -10.76
N ARG A 71 5.29 -8.92 -10.99
CA ARG A 71 4.67 -10.21 -11.32
C ARG A 71 5.04 -11.25 -10.29
N LYS A 72 4.02 -11.92 -9.78
CA LYS A 72 4.25 -12.99 -8.84
C LYS A 72 4.94 -14.15 -9.54
N PRO A 73 6.13 -14.55 -9.09
CA PRO A 73 6.84 -15.67 -9.72
C PRO A 73 6.19 -17.00 -9.36
N THR A 74 6.49 -18.02 -10.14
CA THR A 74 6.12 -19.38 -9.74
C THR A 74 6.95 -19.74 -8.51
N PRO A 75 6.48 -20.73 -7.72
CA PRO A 75 7.24 -21.11 -6.53
C PRO A 75 8.68 -21.47 -6.81
N ASP A 76 8.93 -22.11 -7.96
CA ASP A 76 10.29 -22.54 -8.31
C ASP A 76 11.20 -21.36 -8.62
N ASN A 77 10.64 -20.26 -9.09
CA ASN A 77 11.41 -19.09 -9.50
C ASN A 77 11.39 -17.97 -8.48
N ASN A 78 10.80 -18.22 -7.34
CA ASN A 78 10.69 -17.19 -6.31
C ASN A 78 11.98 -17.12 -5.51
N PRO A 79 12.74 -16.01 -5.61
CA PRO A 79 14.00 -15.90 -4.87
C PRO A 79 13.80 -15.82 -3.36
N PHE A 80 12.56 -15.59 -2.92
CA PHE A 80 12.26 -15.48 -1.51
C PHE A 80 11.55 -16.71 -0.94
N ARG A 81 11.54 -17.79 -1.68
CA ARG A 81 10.92 -19.03 -1.19
C ARG A 81 11.69 -19.66 -0.04
#